data_3ffe23534b3837a67ecd7f5f444d3c6a
#
_entry.id   3ffe23534b3837a67ecd7f5f444d3c6a
#
_cell.length_a   1.000
_cell.length_b   1.000
_cell.length_c   1.000
_cell.angle_alpha   90.00
_cell.angle_beta   90.00
_cell.angle_gamma   90.00
#
_symmetry.space_group_name_H-M   'P 1'
#
loop_
_entity.id
_entity.type
_entity.pdbx_description
1 polymer ?
#
loop_
_entity_poly.entity_id
_entity_poly.type
_entity_poly.pdbx_seq_one_letter_code
_entity_poly.pdbx_strand_id
1 'polypeptide(L)'
;MSSLAIIVIIVLLAAFIYMWAKCQSLQKEVHSKENKENELKKLALVLQNINAYFLLIDKDFVVCDTNYYSLNRLPIQVGGVTKRVGDLLHCRNAIAAGECGQHEQCKLCCIRASIGKAFYKKASFKNLEASMKLLSEDETKVTPCDVSVSGTYLNIHGEDYMVLTVYDVTELKNAQRLLSIEREHSISADKLKSAFLANMSHEIRTPLNAIVGFSGLMVSASSEEERKMYADVIAENNERLLRLVNDIFDLSQIESGTVDFVYTEFDANDLLRELEGIFKTKLNNSSVELVCEAHIQPIMMYSERERIIQVLSNLLHLSLIHI
;
A
#
# COMPACT_ATOMS: atom_id res chain seq x y z
N MET A 1 -74.09 6.18 -64.95
CA MET A 1 -73.81 6.36 -63.52
C MET A 1 -74.14 7.78 -63.14
N SER A 2 -75.03 7.98 -62.14
CA SER A 2 -75.50 9.30 -61.77
C SER A 2 -74.37 10.12 -61.15
N SER A 3 -74.27 11.41 -61.45
CA SER A 3 -73.26 12.35 -60.88
C SER A 3 -73.12 12.24 -59.36
N LEU A 4 -74.19 11.82 -58.70
CA LEU A 4 -74.22 11.59 -57.24
C LEU A 4 -73.32 10.41 -56.79
N ALA A 5 -73.26 9.33 -57.55
CA ALA A 5 -72.39 8.17 -57.23
C ALA A 5 -70.95 8.49 -57.38
N ILE A 6 -70.55 9.37 -58.30
CA ILE A 6 -69.14 9.80 -58.44
C ILE A 6 -68.66 10.68 -57.26
N ILE A 7 -69.60 11.60 -56.82
CA ILE A 7 -69.26 12.46 -55.65
C ILE A 7 -69.13 11.61 -54.37
N VAL A 8 -69.95 10.63 -54.13
CA VAL A 8 -69.85 9.73 -52.96
C VAL A 8 -68.54 8.94 -53.00
N ILE A 9 -68.11 8.44 -54.15
CA ILE A 9 -66.83 7.71 -54.28
C ILE A 9 -65.65 8.63 -54.00
N ILE A 10 -65.67 9.88 -54.50
CA ILE A 10 -64.57 10.85 -54.20
C ILE A 10 -64.51 11.19 -52.75
N VAL A 11 -65.68 11.38 -52.06
CA VAL A 11 -65.67 11.66 -50.60
C VAL A 11 -65.16 10.47 -49.79
N LEU A 12 -65.50 9.25 -50.15
CA LEU A 12 -65.01 8.04 -49.49
C LEU A 12 -63.52 7.82 -49.71
N LEU A 13 -62.99 8.08 -50.90
CA LEU A 13 -61.56 8.03 -51.20
C LEU A 13 -60.83 9.09 -50.41
N ALA A 14 -61.31 10.32 -50.34
CA ALA A 14 -60.66 11.39 -49.54
C ALA A 14 -60.69 11.04 -48.06
N ALA A 15 -61.78 10.50 -47.51
CA ALA A 15 -61.84 10.03 -46.15
C ALA A 15 -60.87 8.86 -45.87
N PHE A 16 -60.70 7.94 -46.80
CA PHE A 16 -59.74 6.84 -46.70
C PHE A 16 -58.31 7.33 -46.72
N ILE A 17 -57.97 8.24 -47.64
CA ILE A 17 -56.60 8.84 -47.70
C ILE A 17 -56.35 9.61 -46.43
N TYR A 18 -57.30 10.38 -45.91
CA TYR A 18 -57.12 11.10 -44.63
C TYR A 18 -56.89 10.15 -43.44
N MET A 19 -57.74 9.08 -43.32
CA MET A 19 -57.57 8.08 -42.29
C MET A 19 -56.17 7.36 -42.39
N TRP A 20 -55.80 6.99 -43.62
CA TRP A 20 -54.48 6.33 -43.85
C TRP A 20 -53.33 7.23 -43.48
N ALA A 21 -53.33 8.52 -43.88
CA ALA A 21 -52.32 9.49 -43.51
C ALA A 21 -52.23 9.69 -41.98
N LYS A 22 -53.38 9.77 -41.30
CA LYS A 22 -53.48 9.89 -39.86
C LYS A 22 -52.97 8.62 -39.15
N CYS A 23 -53.26 7.44 -39.66
CA CYS A 23 -52.73 6.18 -39.15
C CYS A 23 -51.23 6.11 -39.28
N GLN A 24 -50.66 6.51 -40.40
CA GLN A 24 -49.18 6.59 -40.57
C GLN A 24 -48.51 7.60 -39.61
N SER A 25 -49.14 8.75 -39.38
CA SER A 25 -48.67 9.75 -38.43
C SER A 25 -48.64 9.19 -36.99
N LEU A 26 -49.72 8.51 -36.57
CA LEU A 26 -49.78 7.86 -35.26
C LEU A 26 -48.77 6.72 -35.12
N GLN A 27 -48.57 5.90 -36.15
CA GLN A 27 -47.52 4.85 -36.12
C GLN A 27 -46.11 5.44 -35.97
N LYS A 28 -45.78 6.55 -36.63
CA LYS A 28 -44.52 7.24 -36.47
C LYS A 28 -44.34 7.79 -35.05
N GLU A 29 -45.37 8.34 -34.47
CA GLU A 29 -45.35 8.86 -33.09
C GLU A 29 -45.18 7.74 -32.08
N VAL A 30 -45.86 6.62 -32.22
CA VAL A 30 -45.71 5.43 -31.36
C VAL A 30 -44.31 4.87 -31.48
N HIS A 31 -43.77 4.70 -32.68
CA HIS A 31 -42.42 4.19 -32.89
C HIS A 31 -41.33 5.14 -32.33
N SER A 32 -41.54 6.45 -32.42
CA SER A 32 -40.65 7.44 -31.81
C SER A 32 -40.65 7.37 -30.28
N LYS A 33 -41.84 7.15 -29.66
CA LYS A 33 -41.95 6.97 -28.20
C LYS A 33 -41.31 5.67 -27.74
N GLU A 34 -41.53 4.58 -28.46
CA GLU A 34 -40.93 3.27 -28.17
C GLU A 34 -39.40 3.29 -28.27
N ASN A 35 -38.85 3.96 -29.30
CA ASN A 35 -37.40 4.15 -29.41
C ASN A 35 -36.81 4.96 -28.26
N LYS A 36 -37.49 6.04 -27.84
CA LYS A 36 -37.01 6.84 -26.66
C LYS A 36 -37.05 6.02 -25.38
N GLU A 37 -38.10 5.22 -25.19
CA GLU A 37 -38.23 4.35 -24.02
C GLU A 37 -37.14 3.27 -24.01
N ASN A 38 -36.81 2.68 -25.16
CA ASN A 38 -35.72 1.73 -25.29
C ASN A 38 -34.35 2.35 -25.05
N GLU A 39 -34.09 3.58 -25.49
CA GLU A 39 -32.85 4.31 -25.18
C GLU A 39 -32.76 4.61 -23.69
N LEU A 40 -33.81 5.05 -23.03
CA LEU A 40 -33.83 5.27 -21.57
C LEU A 40 -33.60 3.98 -20.80
N LYS A 41 -34.18 2.86 -21.22
CA LYS A 41 -33.93 1.54 -20.62
C LYS A 41 -32.43 1.13 -20.75
N LYS A 42 -31.83 1.37 -21.94
CA LYS A 42 -30.39 1.11 -22.14
C LYS A 42 -29.53 1.96 -21.23
N LEU A 43 -29.81 3.26 -21.12
CA LEU A 43 -29.07 4.16 -20.21
C LEU A 43 -29.20 3.74 -18.74
N ALA A 44 -30.42 3.36 -18.32
CA ALA A 44 -30.63 2.86 -16.96
C ALA A 44 -29.83 1.59 -16.68
N LEU A 45 -29.78 0.63 -17.63
CA LEU A 45 -29.00 -0.57 -17.52
C LEU A 45 -27.48 -0.28 -17.44
N VAL A 46 -26.98 0.69 -18.19
CA VAL A 46 -25.56 1.11 -18.11
C VAL A 46 -25.27 1.69 -16.74
N LEU A 47 -26.10 2.61 -16.24
CA LEU A 47 -25.91 3.21 -14.91
C LEU A 47 -25.98 2.20 -13.76
N GLN A 48 -26.77 1.15 -13.89
CA GLN A 48 -26.88 0.07 -12.90
C GLN A 48 -25.66 -0.87 -12.88
N ASN A 49 -24.88 -0.93 -13.96
CA ASN A 49 -23.72 -1.81 -14.06
C ASN A 49 -22.36 -1.08 -13.85
N ILE A 50 -22.38 0.23 -13.65
CA ILE A 50 -21.17 0.99 -13.30
C ILE A 50 -20.98 0.90 -11.79
N ASN A 51 -19.80 0.48 -11.36
CA ASN A 51 -19.47 0.36 -9.93
C ASN A 51 -19.16 1.75 -9.31
N ALA A 52 -20.12 2.65 -9.40
CA ALA A 52 -20.08 4.00 -8.87
C ALA A 52 -21.48 4.47 -8.47
N TYR A 53 -21.57 5.23 -7.39
CA TYR A 53 -22.82 5.89 -7.03
C TYR A 53 -22.99 7.18 -7.85
N PHE A 54 -24.13 7.30 -8.51
CA PHE A 54 -24.57 8.53 -9.16
C PHE A 54 -25.69 9.14 -8.34
N LEU A 55 -25.49 10.41 -7.96
CA LEU A 55 -26.45 11.16 -7.16
C LEU A 55 -26.74 12.48 -7.87
N LEU A 56 -27.99 12.71 -8.24
CA LEU A 56 -28.47 14.03 -8.66
C LEU A 56 -28.90 14.79 -7.41
N ILE A 57 -28.26 15.91 -7.13
CA ILE A 57 -28.54 16.73 -5.95
C ILE A 57 -28.97 18.14 -6.35
N ASP A 58 -29.80 18.73 -5.51
CA ASP A 58 -30.17 20.15 -5.58
C ASP A 58 -29.17 21.05 -4.79
N LYS A 59 -29.42 22.36 -4.80
CA LYS A 59 -28.63 23.38 -4.09
C LYS A 59 -28.62 23.21 -2.57
N ASP A 60 -29.59 22.50 -2.00
CA ASP A 60 -29.72 22.23 -0.56
C ASP A 60 -29.08 20.89 -0.16
N PHE A 61 -28.35 20.26 -1.11
CA PHE A 61 -27.66 18.98 -0.98
C PHE A 61 -28.62 17.79 -0.81
N VAL A 62 -29.86 17.96 -1.16
CA VAL A 62 -30.86 16.87 -1.16
C VAL A 62 -30.72 16.06 -2.44
N VAL A 63 -30.71 14.75 -2.30
CA VAL A 63 -30.64 13.82 -3.42
C VAL A 63 -32.01 13.74 -4.06
N CYS A 64 -32.09 14.16 -5.33
CA CYS A 64 -33.30 14.08 -6.13
C CYS A 64 -33.47 12.75 -6.87
N ASP A 65 -32.33 12.17 -7.30
CA ASP A 65 -32.28 10.89 -8.00
C ASP A 65 -30.94 10.18 -7.77
N THR A 66 -30.93 8.83 -7.83
CA THR A 66 -29.74 8.03 -7.55
C THR A 66 -29.87 6.58 -8.04
N ASN A 67 -28.74 5.98 -8.40
CA ASN A 67 -28.61 4.54 -8.63
C ASN A 67 -28.28 3.75 -7.36
N TYR A 68 -28.14 4.39 -6.19
CA TYR A 68 -27.75 3.78 -4.92
C TYR A 68 -28.57 2.54 -4.56
N TYR A 69 -29.90 2.65 -4.65
CA TYR A 69 -30.80 1.54 -4.31
C TYR A 69 -30.66 0.35 -5.25
N SER A 70 -30.45 0.60 -6.54
CA SER A 70 -30.25 -0.46 -7.54
C SER A 70 -28.93 -1.19 -7.32
N LEU A 71 -27.84 -0.47 -7.04
CA LEU A 71 -26.52 -1.04 -6.78
C LEU A 71 -26.47 -1.88 -5.50
N ASN A 72 -27.15 -1.42 -4.46
CA ASN A 72 -27.18 -2.14 -3.18
C ASN A 72 -28.32 -3.16 -3.09
N ARG A 73 -29.06 -3.39 -4.19
CA ARG A 73 -30.22 -4.32 -4.26
C ARG A 73 -31.30 -4.01 -3.23
N LEU A 74 -31.46 -2.74 -2.87
CA LEU A 74 -32.45 -2.26 -1.93
C LEU A 74 -33.74 -1.91 -2.66
N PRO A 75 -34.93 -2.02 -2.01
CA PRO A 75 -36.17 -1.59 -2.58
C PRO A 75 -36.15 -0.08 -2.86
N ILE A 76 -36.58 0.32 -4.07
CA ILE A 76 -36.69 1.73 -4.47
C ILE A 76 -37.76 2.38 -3.59
N GLN A 77 -37.43 3.45 -2.89
CA GLN A 77 -38.43 4.22 -2.14
C GLN A 77 -39.36 4.96 -3.12
N VAL A 78 -40.62 4.56 -3.15
CA VAL A 78 -41.64 5.23 -3.92
C VAL A 78 -42.00 6.55 -3.21
N GLY A 79 -41.66 7.70 -3.81
CA GLY A 79 -41.93 9.02 -3.22
C GLY A 79 -40.75 10.00 -3.23
N GLY A 80 -39.65 9.65 -3.88
CA GLY A 80 -38.46 10.47 -3.99
C GLY A 80 -37.48 10.29 -2.79
N VAL A 81 -36.24 10.56 -3.07
CA VAL A 81 -35.17 10.51 -2.03
C VAL A 81 -35.12 11.87 -1.35
N THR A 82 -35.56 11.97 -0.11
CA THR A 82 -35.47 13.24 0.69
C THR A 82 -34.21 13.31 1.53
N LYS A 83 -33.26 12.40 1.32
CA LYS A 83 -32.01 12.29 2.08
C LYS A 83 -30.93 13.17 1.47
N ARG A 84 -30.07 13.73 2.31
CA ARG A 84 -28.83 14.35 1.86
C ARG A 84 -27.76 13.30 1.56
N VAL A 85 -26.73 13.70 0.83
CA VAL A 85 -25.66 12.81 0.37
C VAL A 85 -25.07 11.94 1.49
N GLY A 86 -24.75 12.55 2.65
CA GLY A 86 -24.16 11.82 3.78
C GLY A 86 -25.13 10.88 4.48
N ASP A 87 -26.42 11.20 4.47
CA ASP A 87 -27.46 10.33 5.06
C ASP A 87 -27.68 9.10 4.17
N LEU A 88 -27.69 9.30 2.85
CA LEU A 88 -27.83 8.22 1.89
C LEU A 88 -26.63 7.24 1.93
N LEU A 89 -25.42 7.80 2.05
CA LEU A 89 -24.19 7.00 2.09
C LEU A 89 -23.85 6.47 3.50
N HIS A 90 -24.75 6.60 4.47
CA HIS A 90 -24.53 6.16 5.86
C HIS A 90 -23.26 6.73 6.50
N CYS A 91 -22.96 8.01 6.27
CA CYS A 91 -21.86 8.71 6.91
C CYS A 91 -22.07 8.75 8.43
N ARG A 92 -21.08 8.25 9.21
CA ARG A 92 -21.15 8.22 10.68
C ARG A 92 -21.55 9.58 11.30
N ASN A 93 -20.99 10.66 10.78
CA ASN A 93 -21.26 12.01 11.30
C ASN A 93 -22.69 12.47 10.97
N ALA A 94 -23.24 12.05 9.83
CA ALA A 94 -24.61 12.36 9.46
C ALA A 94 -25.61 11.62 10.37
N ILE A 95 -25.39 10.32 10.59
CA ILE A 95 -26.25 9.49 11.44
C ILE A 95 -26.17 9.96 12.90
N ALA A 96 -24.98 10.25 13.43
CA ALA A 96 -24.78 10.72 14.79
C ALA A 96 -25.46 12.07 15.08
N ALA A 97 -25.65 12.92 14.08
CA ALA A 97 -26.33 14.21 14.22
C ALA A 97 -27.78 14.21 13.72
N GLY A 98 -28.27 13.08 13.21
CA GLY A 98 -29.60 12.93 12.63
C GLY A 98 -29.72 13.41 11.20
N GLU A 99 -28.82 14.24 10.70
CA GLU A 99 -28.83 14.77 9.34
C GLU A 99 -27.44 15.21 8.88
N CYS A 100 -27.13 14.98 7.59
CA CYS A 100 -25.87 15.41 6.98
C CYS A 100 -25.73 16.93 7.00
N GLY A 101 -24.64 17.40 7.60
CA GLY A 101 -24.31 18.83 7.73
C GLY A 101 -24.55 19.41 9.13
N GLN A 102 -25.18 18.69 10.03
CA GLN A 102 -25.47 19.16 11.39
C GLN A 102 -24.33 18.87 12.39
N HIS A 103 -23.51 17.88 12.13
CA HIS A 103 -22.38 17.54 12.99
C HIS A 103 -21.26 18.61 12.90
N GLU A 104 -20.54 18.87 14.00
CA GLU A 104 -19.45 19.85 14.00
C GLU A 104 -18.35 19.54 12.96
N GLN A 105 -18.00 18.27 12.78
CA GLN A 105 -17.01 17.86 11.78
C GLN A 105 -17.50 18.06 10.33
N CYS A 106 -18.79 18.25 10.09
CA CYS A 106 -19.30 18.57 8.77
C CYS A 106 -18.85 19.94 8.26
N LYS A 107 -18.42 20.86 9.15
CA LYS A 107 -17.80 22.14 8.78
C LYS A 107 -16.45 21.96 8.08
N LEU A 108 -15.75 20.85 8.39
CA LEU A 108 -14.44 20.47 7.81
C LEU A 108 -14.58 19.45 6.68
N CYS A 109 -15.79 19.05 6.31
CA CYS A 109 -16.03 18.06 5.26
C CYS A 109 -15.65 18.63 3.89
N CYS A 110 -14.58 18.10 3.29
CA CYS A 110 -14.08 18.53 1.99
C CYS A 110 -15.08 18.28 0.85
N ILE A 111 -15.87 17.19 0.92
CA ILE A 111 -16.93 16.89 -0.05
C ILE A 111 -17.99 18.00 0.00
N ARG A 112 -18.52 18.31 1.18
CA ARG A 112 -19.53 19.34 1.36
C ARG A 112 -19.02 20.72 0.92
N ALA A 113 -17.80 21.07 1.30
CA ALA A 113 -17.16 22.33 0.90
C ALA A 113 -17.01 22.45 -0.62
N SER A 114 -16.61 21.36 -1.28
CA SER A 114 -16.44 21.32 -2.74
C SER A 114 -17.76 21.41 -3.48
N ILE A 115 -18.81 20.73 -3.02
CA ILE A 115 -20.16 20.85 -3.57
C ILE A 115 -20.65 22.29 -3.43
N GLY A 116 -20.57 22.89 -2.23
CA GLY A 116 -21.03 24.26 -2.01
C GLY A 116 -20.29 25.30 -2.87
N LYS A 117 -18.95 25.14 -2.98
CA LYS A 117 -18.11 25.99 -3.85
C LYS A 117 -18.50 25.84 -5.32
N ALA A 118 -18.81 24.61 -5.75
CA ALA A 118 -19.19 24.31 -7.13
C ALA A 118 -20.56 24.91 -7.49
N PHE A 119 -21.58 24.85 -6.62
CA PHE A 119 -22.84 25.55 -6.80
C PHE A 119 -22.66 27.06 -6.84
N TYR A 120 -21.89 27.62 -5.90
CA TYR A 120 -21.64 29.08 -5.86
C TYR A 120 -20.96 29.59 -7.14
N LYS A 121 -19.98 28.83 -7.67
CA LYS A 121 -19.24 29.21 -8.87
C LYS A 121 -19.88 28.71 -10.17
N LYS A 122 -20.97 27.96 -10.11
CA LYS A 122 -21.60 27.26 -11.25
C LYS A 122 -20.57 26.44 -12.04
N ALA A 123 -19.72 25.71 -11.34
CA ALA A 123 -18.58 25.00 -11.89
C ALA A 123 -18.58 23.53 -11.48
N SER A 124 -17.90 22.69 -12.25
CA SER A 124 -17.67 21.28 -11.96
C SER A 124 -16.36 21.06 -11.23
N PHE A 125 -16.24 19.94 -10.51
CA PHE A 125 -14.98 19.49 -9.92
C PHE A 125 -14.78 18.00 -10.20
N LYS A 126 -13.53 17.53 -10.19
CA LYS A 126 -13.18 16.15 -10.52
C LYS A 126 -12.18 15.58 -9.52
N ASN A 127 -12.30 14.27 -9.27
CA ASN A 127 -11.34 13.46 -8.52
C ASN A 127 -11.00 14.03 -7.14
N LEU A 128 -12.00 14.54 -6.42
CA LEU A 128 -11.81 14.92 -5.02
C LEU A 128 -11.69 13.66 -4.18
N GLU A 129 -10.51 13.42 -3.66
CA GLU A 129 -10.29 12.30 -2.74
C GLU A 129 -10.67 12.69 -1.31
N ALA A 130 -11.39 11.81 -0.64
CA ALA A 130 -11.83 11.99 0.73
C ALA A 130 -11.88 10.65 1.46
N SER A 131 -11.58 10.67 2.76
CA SER A 131 -11.82 9.52 3.63
C SER A 131 -13.06 9.74 4.46
N MET A 132 -13.96 8.77 4.45
CA MET A 132 -15.21 8.77 5.19
C MET A 132 -15.23 7.60 6.17
N LYS A 133 -16.04 7.75 7.23
CA LYS A 133 -16.40 6.64 8.12
C LYS A 133 -17.86 6.32 7.87
N LEU A 134 -18.11 5.14 7.32
CA LEU A 134 -19.44 4.65 7.02
C LEU A 134 -19.93 3.73 8.13
N LEU A 135 -21.20 3.80 8.46
CA LEU A 135 -21.87 2.86 9.36
C LEU A 135 -22.53 1.75 8.54
N SER A 136 -22.48 0.53 9.04
CA SER A 136 -23.30 -0.57 8.53
C SER A 136 -24.80 -0.26 8.70
N GLU A 137 -25.67 -0.96 7.96
CA GLU A 137 -27.13 -0.75 8.03
C GLU A 137 -27.71 -0.98 9.45
N ASP A 138 -27.10 -1.86 10.20
CA ASP A 138 -27.45 -2.14 11.61
C ASP A 138 -26.79 -1.18 12.62
N GLU A 139 -26.04 -0.16 12.14
CA GLU A 139 -25.30 0.85 12.91
C GLU A 139 -24.28 0.30 13.90
N THR A 140 -23.93 -0.99 13.81
CA THR A 140 -23.03 -1.66 14.75
C THR A 140 -21.56 -1.52 14.37
N LYS A 141 -21.25 -1.43 13.08
CA LYS A 141 -19.87 -1.43 12.56
C LYS A 141 -19.54 -0.16 11.83
N VAL A 142 -18.41 0.45 12.20
CA VAL A 142 -17.83 1.58 11.49
C VAL A 142 -16.73 1.09 10.54
N THR A 143 -16.89 1.36 9.26
CA THR A 143 -15.90 1.00 8.23
C THR A 143 -15.29 2.26 7.64
N PRO A 144 -13.95 2.41 7.64
CA PRO A 144 -13.30 3.47 6.90
C PRO A 144 -13.46 3.20 5.40
N CYS A 145 -13.79 4.23 4.65
CA CYS A 145 -13.96 4.16 3.21
C CYS A 145 -13.26 5.36 2.57
N ASP A 146 -12.34 5.09 1.65
CA ASP A 146 -11.72 6.12 0.83
C ASP A 146 -12.55 6.27 -0.46
N VAL A 147 -13.00 7.50 -0.74
CA VAL A 147 -13.84 7.80 -1.89
C VAL A 147 -13.19 8.81 -2.82
N SER A 148 -13.44 8.65 -4.11
CA SER A 148 -13.17 9.67 -5.12
C SER A 148 -14.49 10.25 -5.60
N VAL A 149 -14.67 11.55 -5.43
CA VAL A 149 -15.91 12.27 -5.74
C VAL A 149 -15.68 13.26 -6.86
N SER A 150 -16.54 13.20 -7.88
CA SER A 150 -16.61 14.23 -8.93
C SER A 150 -18.01 14.84 -8.95
N GLY A 151 -18.09 16.14 -9.19
CA GLY A 151 -19.36 16.86 -9.29
C GLY A 151 -19.47 17.62 -10.61
N THR A 152 -20.52 17.37 -11.37
CA THR A 152 -20.82 18.09 -12.60
C THR A 152 -22.02 18.98 -12.39
N TYR A 153 -21.82 20.30 -12.48
CA TYR A 153 -22.88 21.29 -12.37
C TYR A 153 -23.78 21.27 -13.62
N LEU A 154 -25.09 21.30 -13.42
CA LEU A 154 -26.11 21.35 -14.44
C LEU A 154 -27.15 22.42 -14.10
N ASN A 155 -27.63 23.13 -15.11
CA ASN A 155 -28.85 23.95 -14.97
C ASN A 155 -29.95 23.34 -15.86
N ILE A 156 -31.04 22.91 -15.24
CA ILE A 156 -32.16 22.25 -15.90
C ILE A 156 -33.42 23.09 -15.66
N HIS A 157 -33.97 23.64 -16.71
CA HIS A 157 -35.17 24.49 -16.67
C HIS A 157 -35.10 25.69 -15.72
N GLY A 158 -33.87 26.23 -15.51
CA GLY A 158 -33.62 27.39 -14.62
C GLY A 158 -33.30 27.01 -13.18
N GLU A 159 -33.35 25.75 -12.83
CA GLU A 159 -32.95 25.23 -11.52
C GLU A 159 -31.55 24.62 -11.56
N ASP A 160 -30.79 24.85 -10.48
CA ASP A 160 -29.42 24.41 -10.36
C ASP A 160 -29.34 23.02 -9.72
N TYR A 161 -28.71 22.10 -10.43
CA TYR A 161 -28.46 20.73 -10.00
C TYR A 161 -26.97 20.37 -10.11
N MET A 162 -26.59 19.27 -9.45
CA MET A 162 -25.28 18.68 -9.62
C MET A 162 -25.39 17.16 -9.68
N VAL A 163 -24.73 16.56 -10.67
CA VAL A 163 -24.51 15.11 -10.69
C VAL A 163 -23.21 14.83 -9.96
N LEU A 164 -23.29 14.13 -8.84
CA LEU A 164 -22.16 13.58 -8.12
C LEU A 164 -21.89 12.17 -8.58
N THR A 165 -20.63 11.85 -8.81
CA THR A 165 -20.15 10.48 -9.02
C THR A 165 -19.23 10.13 -7.86
N VAL A 166 -19.56 9.08 -7.12
CA VAL A 166 -18.80 8.63 -5.95
C VAL A 166 -18.27 7.22 -6.21
N TYR A 167 -16.96 7.07 -6.24
CA TYR A 167 -16.25 5.80 -6.36
C TYR A 167 -15.66 5.41 -5.01
N ASP A 168 -15.86 4.17 -4.60
CA ASP A 168 -15.08 3.57 -3.53
C ASP A 168 -13.71 3.19 -4.09
N VAL A 169 -12.67 3.81 -3.55
CA VAL A 169 -11.27 3.58 -3.94
C VAL A 169 -10.46 2.97 -2.79
N THR A 170 -11.12 2.42 -1.79
CA THR A 170 -10.50 1.86 -0.57
C THR A 170 -9.53 0.73 -0.90
N GLU A 171 -9.95 -0.24 -1.71
CA GLU A 171 -9.09 -1.35 -2.12
C GLU A 171 -7.90 -0.87 -2.93
N LEU A 172 -8.13 0.05 -3.88
CA LEU A 172 -7.07 0.63 -4.70
C LEU A 172 -6.03 1.36 -3.83
N LYS A 173 -6.48 2.19 -2.89
CA LYS A 173 -5.58 2.90 -1.98
C LYS A 173 -4.83 1.97 -1.03
N ASN A 174 -5.47 0.94 -0.54
CA ASN A 174 -4.82 -0.07 0.30
C ASN A 174 -3.73 -0.82 -0.49
N ALA A 175 -4.02 -1.24 -1.73
CA ALA A 175 -3.04 -1.86 -2.61
C ALA A 175 -1.85 -0.92 -2.90
N GLN A 176 -2.11 0.36 -3.18
CA GLN A 176 -1.05 1.37 -3.38
C GLN A 176 -0.18 1.57 -2.14
N ARG A 177 -0.80 1.62 -0.93
CA ARG A 177 -0.06 1.72 0.34
C ARG A 177 0.84 0.52 0.56
N LEU A 178 0.34 -0.70 0.33
CA LEU A 178 1.13 -1.93 0.46
C LEU A 178 2.31 -1.94 -0.50
N LEU A 179 2.10 -1.60 -1.77
CA LEU A 179 3.15 -1.49 -2.77
C LEU A 179 4.20 -0.42 -2.41
N SER A 180 3.79 0.72 -1.84
CA SER A 180 4.74 1.76 -1.42
C SER A 180 5.62 1.28 -0.25
N ILE A 181 5.04 0.57 0.73
CA ILE A 181 5.78 -0.01 1.85
C ILE A 181 6.79 -1.05 1.35
N GLU A 182 6.37 -1.96 0.48
CA GLU A 182 7.25 -2.98 -0.11
C GLU A 182 8.40 -2.35 -0.89
N ARG A 183 8.10 -1.31 -1.67
CA ARG A 183 9.13 -0.57 -2.41
C ARG A 183 10.14 0.12 -1.49
N GLU A 184 9.68 0.74 -0.39
CA GLU A 184 10.56 1.37 0.60
C GLU A 184 11.46 0.34 1.27
N HIS A 185 10.93 -0.82 1.62
CA HIS A 185 11.71 -1.95 2.15
C HIS A 185 12.77 -2.41 1.16
N SER A 186 12.42 -2.60 -0.10
CA SER A 186 13.35 -3.00 -1.15
C SER A 186 14.48 -1.97 -1.35
N ILE A 187 14.14 -0.67 -1.44
CA ILE A 187 15.13 0.39 -1.58
C ILE A 187 16.07 0.45 -0.36
N SER A 188 15.53 0.25 0.83
CA SER A 188 16.32 0.24 2.07
C SER A 188 17.29 -0.95 2.09
N ALA A 189 16.84 -2.13 1.69
CA ALA A 189 17.68 -3.33 1.58
C ALA A 189 18.81 -3.14 0.55
N ASP A 190 18.51 -2.56 -0.62
CA ASP A 190 19.52 -2.28 -1.65
C ASP A 190 20.56 -1.25 -1.19
N LYS A 191 20.15 -0.22 -0.45
CA LYS A 191 21.08 0.75 0.14
C LYS A 191 22.00 0.11 1.17
N LEU A 192 21.44 -0.72 2.07
CA LEU A 192 22.22 -1.46 3.06
C LEU A 192 23.24 -2.39 2.39
N LYS A 193 22.81 -3.13 1.36
CA LYS A 193 23.69 -4.01 0.58
C LYS A 193 24.81 -3.23 -0.10
N SER A 194 24.51 -2.08 -0.70
CA SER A 194 25.52 -1.23 -1.35
C SER A 194 26.50 -0.64 -0.36
N ALA A 195 26.03 -0.15 0.80
CA ALA A 195 26.87 0.35 1.88
C ALA A 195 27.76 -0.75 2.46
N PHE A 196 27.22 -1.96 2.65
CA PHE A 196 27.95 -3.13 3.09
C PHE A 196 29.10 -3.46 2.13
N LEU A 197 28.85 -3.57 0.82
CA LEU A 197 29.88 -3.85 -0.18
C LEU A 197 30.96 -2.77 -0.23
N ALA A 198 30.58 -1.51 -0.10
CA ALA A 198 31.53 -0.39 -0.06
C ALA A 198 32.45 -0.47 1.19
N ASN A 199 31.87 -0.72 2.36
CA ASN A 199 32.59 -0.89 3.60
C ASN A 199 33.54 -2.11 3.55
N MET A 200 33.04 -3.25 3.06
CA MET A 200 33.86 -4.46 2.90
C MET A 200 35.04 -4.23 1.96
N SER A 201 34.85 -3.51 0.86
CA SER A 201 35.92 -3.16 -0.06
C SER A 201 36.99 -2.32 0.62
N HIS A 202 36.60 -1.42 1.51
CA HIS A 202 37.54 -0.61 2.28
C HIS A 202 38.27 -1.43 3.34
N GLU A 203 37.53 -2.28 4.09
CA GLU A 203 38.11 -3.15 5.13
C GLU A 203 39.06 -4.22 4.57
N ILE A 204 38.83 -4.70 3.33
CA ILE A 204 39.75 -5.59 2.60
C ILE A 204 41.01 -4.83 2.12
N ARG A 205 40.83 -3.62 1.59
CA ARG A 205 41.93 -2.84 0.99
C ARG A 205 42.98 -2.47 1.99
N THR A 206 42.60 -2.11 3.21
CA THR A 206 43.54 -1.64 4.25
C THR A 206 44.56 -2.70 4.62
N PRO A 207 44.24 -3.92 5.08
CA PRO A 207 45.18 -4.96 5.37
C PRO A 207 45.94 -5.43 4.13
N LEU A 208 45.29 -5.50 2.96
CA LEU A 208 45.97 -5.88 1.73
C LEU A 208 47.08 -4.91 1.35
N ASN A 209 46.85 -3.60 1.45
CA ASN A 209 47.87 -2.57 1.20
C ASN A 209 49.02 -2.66 2.19
N ALA A 210 48.76 -2.96 3.47
CA ALA A 210 49.79 -3.19 4.45
C ALA A 210 50.67 -4.42 4.10
N ILE A 211 50.02 -5.56 3.75
CA ILE A 211 50.73 -6.77 3.33
C ILE A 211 51.64 -6.47 2.12
N VAL A 212 51.11 -5.83 1.07
CA VAL A 212 51.87 -5.48 -0.13
C VAL A 212 53.01 -4.51 0.17
N GLY A 213 52.71 -3.46 0.95
CA GLY A 213 53.70 -2.44 1.30
C GLY A 213 54.86 -3.01 2.12
N PHE A 214 54.59 -3.76 3.19
CA PHE A 214 55.62 -4.34 4.04
C PHE A 214 56.36 -5.51 3.36
N SER A 215 55.72 -6.26 2.46
CA SER A 215 56.39 -7.25 1.63
C SER A 215 57.43 -6.61 0.72
N GLY A 216 57.17 -5.42 0.17
CA GLY A 216 58.16 -4.66 -0.62
C GLY A 216 59.32 -4.17 0.25
N LEU A 217 59.04 -3.68 1.47
CA LEU A 217 60.08 -3.22 2.41
C LEU A 217 60.92 -4.38 2.94
N MET A 218 60.36 -5.57 3.11
CA MET A 218 61.09 -6.74 3.58
C MET A 218 62.29 -7.09 2.67
N VAL A 219 62.17 -6.87 1.35
CA VAL A 219 63.25 -7.13 0.38
C VAL A 219 64.42 -6.20 0.58
N SER A 220 64.18 -4.97 1.07
CA SER A 220 65.22 -3.95 1.28
C SER A 220 65.62 -3.77 2.75
N ALA A 221 65.15 -4.65 3.64
CA ALA A 221 65.49 -4.59 5.08
C ALA A 221 66.96 -4.76 5.34
N SER A 222 67.55 -3.87 6.15
CA SER A 222 68.98 -3.80 6.44
C SER A 222 69.39 -4.65 7.66
N SER A 223 68.45 -5.02 8.52
CA SER A 223 68.68 -5.84 9.71
C SER A 223 67.69 -6.99 9.86
N GLU A 224 68.00 -7.98 10.66
CA GLU A 224 67.15 -9.10 10.99
C GLU A 224 65.90 -8.65 11.83
N GLU A 225 66.15 -7.64 12.68
CA GLU A 225 65.10 -7.03 13.50
C GLU A 225 64.04 -6.34 12.63
N GLU A 226 64.46 -5.60 11.58
CA GLU A 226 63.54 -4.99 10.62
C GLU A 226 62.74 -6.04 9.84
N ARG A 227 63.38 -7.13 9.41
CA ARG A 227 62.72 -8.23 8.72
C ARG A 227 61.66 -8.87 9.59
N LYS A 228 61.99 -9.13 10.85
CA LYS A 228 61.06 -9.71 11.81
C LYS A 228 59.87 -8.79 12.05
N MET A 229 60.09 -7.49 12.25
CA MET A 229 59.05 -6.51 12.42
C MET A 229 58.08 -6.48 11.19
N TYR A 230 58.64 -6.47 9.98
CA TYR A 230 57.80 -6.49 8.76
C TYR A 230 57.04 -7.81 8.60
N ALA A 231 57.64 -8.94 8.94
CA ALA A 231 57.00 -10.24 8.93
C ALA A 231 55.81 -10.30 9.93
N ASP A 232 56.00 -9.76 11.14
CA ASP A 232 54.97 -9.72 12.17
C ASP A 232 53.76 -8.85 11.70
N VAL A 233 54.01 -7.69 11.09
CA VAL A 233 52.96 -6.83 10.53
C VAL A 233 52.21 -7.53 9.39
N ILE A 234 52.92 -8.23 8.50
CA ILE A 234 52.31 -9.00 7.41
C ILE A 234 51.44 -10.11 7.99
N ALA A 235 51.94 -10.87 8.97
CA ALA A 235 51.18 -11.96 9.60
C ALA A 235 49.89 -11.47 10.27
N GLU A 236 49.97 -10.38 11.04
CA GLU A 236 48.80 -9.77 11.70
C GLU A 236 47.74 -9.32 10.69
N ASN A 237 48.14 -8.63 9.61
CA ASN A 237 47.19 -8.19 8.58
C ASN A 237 46.61 -9.34 7.77
N ASN A 238 47.36 -10.43 7.57
CA ASN A 238 46.86 -11.63 6.93
C ASN A 238 45.80 -12.33 7.79
N GLU A 239 46.01 -12.45 9.11
CA GLU A 239 45.02 -12.98 10.03
C GLU A 239 43.75 -12.13 10.05
N ARG A 240 43.92 -10.79 10.03
CA ARG A 240 42.76 -9.86 9.93
C ARG A 240 41.96 -10.07 8.64
N LEU A 241 42.67 -10.23 7.52
CA LEU A 241 42.01 -10.44 6.21
C LEU A 241 41.26 -11.78 6.17
N LEU A 242 41.87 -12.85 6.70
CA LEU A 242 41.22 -14.17 6.77
C LEU A 242 39.96 -14.14 7.62
N ARG A 243 39.98 -13.46 8.78
CA ARG A 243 38.79 -13.29 9.60
C ARG A 243 37.70 -12.57 8.83
N LEU A 244 38.01 -11.47 8.16
CA LEU A 244 37.03 -10.69 7.40
C LEU A 244 36.42 -11.49 6.25
N VAL A 245 37.20 -12.30 5.55
CA VAL A 245 36.69 -13.21 4.48
C VAL A 245 35.76 -14.26 5.07
N ASN A 246 36.11 -14.84 6.23
CA ASN A 246 35.24 -15.82 6.89
C ASN A 246 33.91 -15.18 7.36
N ASP A 247 33.95 -13.94 7.90
CA ASP A 247 32.77 -13.21 8.33
C ASP A 247 31.83 -12.93 7.14
N ILE A 248 32.38 -12.55 5.98
CA ILE A 248 31.60 -12.35 4.74
C ILE A 248 30.96 -13.67 4.27
N PHE A 249 31.71 -14.78 4.35
CA PHE A 249 31.24 -16.08 3.96
C PHE A 249 30.10 -16.57 4.86
N ASP A 250 30.28 -16.44 6.18
CA ASP A 250 29.24 -16.76 7.17
C ASP A 250 27.97 -15.93 6.93
N LEU A 251 28.11 -14.63 6.71
CA LEU A 251 26.97 -13.76 6.40
C LEU A 251 26.24 -14.19 5.12
N SER A 252 26.99 -14.55 4.07
CA SER A 252 26.43 -15.04 2.81
C SER A 252 25.64 -16.34 2.99
N GLN A 253 26.12 -17.26 3.83
CA GLN A 253 25.42 -18.50 4.16
C GLN A 253 24.15 -18.23 4.95
N ILE A 254 24.18 -17.29 5.90
CA ILE A 254 23.00 -16.88 6.69
C ILE A 254 21.94 -16.25 5.79
N GLU A 255 22.33 -15.30 4.91
CA GLU A 255 21.39 -14.65 3.98
C GLU A 255 20.76 -15.62 2.98
N SER A 256 21.51 -16.61 2.51
CA SER A 256 21.02 -17.63 1.59
C SER A 256 20.23 -18.76 2.27
N GLY A 257 20.24 -18.81 3.61
CA GLY A 257 19.60 -19.89 4.37
C GLY A 257 20.29 -21.26 4.18
N THR A 258 21.56 -21.26 3.75
CA THR A 258 22.33 -22.48 3.46
C THR A 258 23.29 -22.86 4.58
N VAL A 259 23.06 -22.40 5.79
CA VAL A 259 23.88 -22.77 6.95
C VAL A 259 23.57 -24.21 7.33
N ASP A 260 24.57 -25.08 7.21
CA ASP A 260 24.50 -26.46 7.70
C ASP A 260 25.01 -26.53 9.14
N PHE A 261 24.14 -26.88 10.07
CA PHE A 261 24.48 -27.03 11.48
C PHE A 261 24.89 -28.46 11.81
N VAL A 262 26.11 -28.64 12.37
CA VAL A 262 26.57 -29.94 12.84
C VAL A 262 26.40 -30.02 14.35
N TYR A 263 25.31 -30.61 14.78
CA TYR A 263 24.98 -30.75 16.21
C TYR A 263 25.78 -31.87 16.84
N THR A 264 26.45 -31.57 17.96
CA THR A 264 27.21 -32.50 18.78
C THR A 264 26.86 -32.35 20.26
N GLU A 265 27.05 -33.42 21.04
CA GLU A 265 26.96 -33.35 22.50
C GLU A 265 28.32 -32.90 23.07
N PHE A 266 28.31 -31.92 23.95
CA PHE A 266 29.49 -31.43 24.66
C PHE A 266 29.15 -30.85 26.02
N ASP A 267 30.13 -30.80 26.92
CA ASP A 267 29.97 -30.12 28.20
C ASP A 267 30.24 -28.62 28.06
N ALA A 268 29.29 -27.79 28.46
CA ALA A 268 29.42 -26.31 28.43
C ALA A 268 30.58 -25.83 29.32
N ASN A 269 30.93 -26.53 30.41
CA ASN A 269 32.05 -26.18 31.24
C ASN A 269 33.40 -26.35 30.51
N ASP A 270 33.52 -27.35 29.66
CA ASP A 270 34.71 -27.55 28.84
C ASP A 270 34.88 -26.44 27.81
N LEU A 271 33.78 -26.05 27.19
CA LEU A 271 33.76 -24.94 26.23
C LEU A 271 34.17 -23.61 26.91
N LEU A 272 33.64 -23.32 28.11
CA LEU A 272 34.01 -22.12 28.89
C LEU A 272 35.49 -22.11 29.29
N ARG A 273 36.03 -23.28 29.72
CA ARG A 273 37.47 -23.40 30.07
C ARG A 273 38.35 -23.16 28.85
N GLU A 274 37.99 -23.65 27.69
CA GLU A 274 38.71 -23.41 26.44
C GLU A 274 38.72 -21.92 26.09
N LEU A 275 37.57 -21.27 26.13
CA LEU A 275 37.47 -19.82 25.91
C LEU A 275 38.33 -19.02 26.91
N GLU A 276 38.27 -19.38 28.19
CA GLU A 276 39.10 -18.76 29.24
C GLU A 276 40.58 -18.87 28.90
N GLY A 277 41.05 -20.06 28.49
CA GLY A 277 42.44 -20.31 28.09
C GLY A 277 42.87 -19.45 26.90
N ILE A 278 42.04 -19.35 25.87
CA ILE A 278 42.31 -18.53 24.66
C ILE A 278 42.42 -17.05 25.06
N PHE A 279 41.51 -16.54 25.86
CA PHE A 279 41.49 -15.11 26.20
C PHE A 279 42.48 -14.73 27.27
N LYS A 280 42.82 -15.60 28.23
CA LYS A 280 43.90 -15.35 29.20
C LYS A 280 45.25 -15.13 28.53
N THR A 281 45.53 -15.86 27.47
CA THR A 281 46.75 -15.67 26.67
C THR A 281 46.79 -14.30 25.99
N LYS A 282 45.68 -13.78 25.55
CA LYS A 282 45.55 -12.45 24.95
C LYS A 282 45.60 -11.32 25.97
N LEU A 283 45.22 -11.56 27.20
CA LEU A 283 45.15 -10.59 28.29
C LEU A 283 46.45 -10.44 29.08
N ASN A 284 47.50 -11.21 28.79
CA ASN A 284 48.75 -11.27 29.56
C ASN A 284 49.43 -9.91 29.87
N ASN A 285 49.02 -8.83 29.18
CA ASN A 285 49.53 -7.47 29.40
C ASN A 285 48.45 -6.47 29.80
N SER A 286 47.22 -6.94 30.13
CA SER A 286 46.10 -6.09 30.49
C SER A 286 45.86 -6.08 32.01
N SER A 287 45.32 -4.97 32.53
CA SER A 287 44.83 -4.86 33.92
C SER A 287 43.50 -5.55 34.14
N VAL A 288 42.93 -6.18 33.10
CA VAL A 288 41.60 -6.85 33.12
C VAL A 288 41.83 -8.32 33.47
N GLU A 289 41.07 -8.81 34.45
CA GLU A 289 41.03 -10.22 34.81
C GLU A 289 39.78 -10.88 34.24
N LEU A 290 39.96 -11.98 33.48
CA LEU A 290 38.85 -12.81 33.00
C LEU A 290 38.68 -13.98 33.98
N VAL A 291 37.54 -14.03 34.66
CA VAL A 291 37.18 -15.10 35.59
C VAL A 291 36.04 -15.90 35.00
N CYS A 292 36.21 -17.22 34.90
CA CYS A 292 35.18 -18.14 34.47
C CYS A 292 34.68 -18.93 35.68
N GLU A 293 33.44 -18.75 36.06
CA GLU A 293 32.72 -19.54 37.09
C GLU A 293 32.09 -20.77 36.46
N ALA A 294 32.87 -21.84 36.26
CA ALA A 294 32.35 -23.12 35.77
C ALA A 294 31.52 -23.83 36.83
N HIS A 295 30.40 -24.47 36.41
CA HIS A 295 29.55 -25.22 37.36
C HIS A 295 30.26 -26.51 37.80
N ILE A 296 29.99 -26.96 39.06
CA ILE A 296 30.62 -28.17 39.62
C ILE A 296 30.18 -29.45 38.89
N GLN A 297 28.89 -29.47 38.39
CA GLN A 297 28.39 -30.60 37.64
C GLN A 297 28.48 -30.34 36.12
N PRO A 298 28.69 -31.40 35.30
CA PRO A 298 28.66 -31.29 33.86
C PRO A 298 27.35 -30.72 33.35
N ILE A 299 27.38 -29.76 32.44
CA ILE A 299 26.23 -29.22 31.77
C ILE A 299 26.27 -29.66 30.30
N MET A 300 25.62 -30.82 30.05
CA MET A 300 25.57 -31.38 28.70
C MET A 300 24.66 -30.57 27.80
N MET A 301 25.18 -30.14 26.64
CA MET A 301 24.46 -29.42 25.60
C MET A 301 24.51 -30.20 24.29
N TYR A 302 23.42 -30.17 23.54
CA TYR A 302 23.34 -30.69 22.17
C TYR A 302 23.17 -29.52 21.20
N SER A 303 24.27 -29.08 20.59
CA SER A 303 24.29 -27.90 19.74
C SER A 303 25.52 -27.94 18.82
N GLU A 304 25.69 -26.91 17.98
CA GLU A 304 26.91 -26.71 17.21
C GLU A 304 27.96 -25.98 18.06
N ARG A 305 28.92 -26.74 18.57
CA ARG A 305 29.95 -26.28 19.50
C ARG A 305 30.78 -25.11 18.95
N GLU A 306 31.22 -25.23 17.71
CA GLU A 306 32.08 -24.24 17.06
C GLU A 306 31.38 -22.89 16.87
N ARG A 307 30.09 -22.89 16.53
CA ARG A 307 29.33 -21.66 16.40
C ARG A 307 29.08 -20.98 17.75
N ILE A 308 28.91 -21.74 18.82
CA ILE A 308 28.81 -21.17 20.16
C ILE A 308 30.12 -20.52 20.57
N ILE A 309 31.27 -21.21 20.33
CA ILE A 309 32.59 -20.65 20.57
C ILE A 309 32.79 -19.34 19.79
N GLN A 310 32.41 -19.32 18.51
CA GLN A 310 32.50 -18.14 17.65
C GLN A 310 31.68 -16.96 18.21
N VAL A 311 30.43 -17.18 18.60
CA VAL A 311 29.57 -16.12 19.18
C VAL A 311 30.15 -15.59 20.48
N LEU A 312 30.54 -16.48 21.41
CA LEU A 312 31.10 -16.07 22.70
C LEU A 312 32.47 -15.38 22.54
N SER A 313 33.32 -15.85 21.62
CA SER A 313 34.58 -15.19 21.30
C SER A 313 34.39 -13.79 20.76
N ASN A 314 33.40 -13.58 19.86
CA ASN A 314 33.09 -12.25 19.34
C ASN A 314 32.58 -11.31 20.42
N LEU A 315 31.73 -11.77 21.33
CA LEU A 315 31.20 -10.98 22.45
C LEU A 315 32.34 -10.60 23.43
N LEU A 316 33.22 -11.56 23.78
CA LEU A 316 34.40 -11.30 24.64
C LEU A 316 35.34 -10.31 23.98
N HIS A 317 35.57 -10.44 22.67
CA HIS A 317 36.44 -9.52 21.93
C HIS A 317 35.90 -8.08 21.94
N LEU A 318 34.58 -7.91 21.69
CA LEU A 318 33.94 -6.60 21.78
C LEU A 318 33.98 -6.02 23.19
N SER A 319 33.80 -6.84 24.23
CA SER A 319 33.89 -6.40 25.61
C SER A 319 35.32 -5.90 25.98
N LEU A 320 36.36 -6.58 25.48
CA LEU A 320 37.75 -6.21 25.74
C LEU A 320 38.21 -4.95 24.98
N ILE A 321 37.55 -4.61 23.86
CA ILE A 321 37.83 -3.36 23.13
C ILE A 321 37.25 -2.14 23.87
N HIS A 322 36.19 -2.35 24.65
CA HIS A 322 35.47 -1.28 25.34
C HIS A 322 35.87 -1.06 26.80
N ILE A 323 36.75 -1.89 27.35
CA ILE A 323 37.40 -1.74 28.68
C ILE A 323 38.77 -1.11 28.55
#